data_b3de14c480e34575c7eae5069dffb0d5
#
_entry.id   b3de14c480e34575c7eae5069dffb0d5
#
_cell.length_a   1.000
_cell.length_b   1.000
_cell.length_c   1.000
_cell.angle_alpha   90.00
_cell.angle_beta   90.00
_cell.angle_gamma   90.00
#
_symmetry.space_group_name_H-M   'P 1'
#
loop_
_entity.id
_entity.type
_entity.pdbx_description
1 polymer ?
#
loop_
_entity_poly.entity_id
_entity_poly.type
_entity_poly.pdbx_seq_one_letter_code
_entity_poly.pdbx_strand_id
1 'polypeptide(L)'
;MAANKVSALGVQMIMRLEGTRDTVYLDAVGLPTVGVGHLLTKDELSSGRIIAANGGIIDIRKPLSYGDIYALLMDDLAEYEYAINTNITQTLNQHQFDALVSWAFNVGAGAVARSTLRKLLNAGNFEA
;
A
#
# COMPACT_ATOMS: atom_id res chain seq x y z
N MET A 1 -18.83 11.86 5.68
CA MET A 1 -17.94 12.08 4.54
C MET A 1 -17.23 10.77 4.18
N ALA A 2 -17.21 10.42 2.92
CA ALA A 2 -16.50 9.20 2.50
C ALA A 2 -14.99 9.37 2.73
N ALA A 3 -14.33 8.30 3.17
CA ALA A 3 -12.88 8.30 3.31
C ALA A 3 -12.22 8.38 1.92
N ASN A 4 -11.07 9.04 1.85
CA ASN A 4 -10.28 9.13 0.62
C ASN A 4 -9.66 7.78 0.26
N LYS A 5 -9.43 7.57 -1.02
CA LYS A 5 -8.74 6.40 -1.55
C LYS A 5 -7.69 6.84 -2.57
N VAL A 6 -6.64 6.04 -2.70
CA VAL A 6 -5.59 6.29 -3.70
C VAL A 6 -6.20 6.17 -5.09
N SER A 7 -5.84 7.11 -5.98
CA SER A 7 -6.25 7.07 -7.38
C SER A 7 -5.52 5.96 -8.14
N ALA A 8 -6.05 5.60 -9.32
CA ALA A 8 -5.38 4.64 -10.20
C ALA A 8 -3.95 5.11 -10.55
N LEU A 9 -3.79 6.42 -10.82
CA LEU A 9 -2.46 6.99 -11.09
C LEU A 9 -1.55 6.86 -9.88
N GLY A 10 -2.09 7.05 -8.67
CA GLY A 10 -1.32 6.90 -7.43
C GLY A 10 -0.84 5.47 -7.23
N VAL A 11 -1.71 4.49 -7.48
CA VAL A 11 -1.31 3.07 -7.39
C VAL A 11 -0.21 2.76 -8.39
N GLN A 12 -0.36 3.21 -9.64
CA GLN A 12 0.66 3.01 -10.68
C GLN A 12 1.98 3.68 -10.32
N MET A 13 1.93 4.87 -9.72
CA MET A 13 3.13 5.56 -9.25
C MET A 13 3.86 4.74 -8.19
N ILE A 14 3.13 4.20 -7.22
CA ILE A 14 3.73 3.35 -6.17
C ILE A 14 4.37 2.11 -6.79
N MET A 15 3.68 1.45 -7.73
CA MET A 15 4.23 0.30 -8.45
C MET A 15 5.55 0.64 -9.14
N ARG A 16 5.63 1.83 -9.74
CA ARG A 16 6.82 2.29 -10.47
C ARG A 16 7.96 2.62 -9.51
N LEU A 17 7.65 3.28 -8.39
CA LEU A 17 8.66 3.69 -7.40
C LEU A 17 9.22 2.49 -6.64
N GLU A 18 8.36 1.56 -6.24
CA GLU A 18 8.77 0.42 -5.41
C GLU A 18 9.28 -0.76 -6.24
N GLY A 19 8.88 -0.84 -7.51
CA GLY A 19 9.15 -1.99 -8.36
C GLY A 19 8.17 -3.12 -8.12
N THR A 20 8.03 -3.99 -9.11
CA THR A 20 7.12 -5.13 -9.04
C THR A 20 7.88 -6.44 -9.24
N ARG A 21 7.45 -7.49 -8.55
CA ARG A 21 7.98 -8.85 -8.73
C ARG A 21 6.80 -9.78 -8.96
N ASP A 22 6.80 -10.46 -10.09
CA ASP A 22 5.68 -11.33 -10.47
C ASP A 22 5.79 -12.75 -9.90
N THR A 23 6.94 -13.10 -9.32
CA THR A 23 7.15 -14.40 -8.67
C THR A 23 7.59 -14.20 -7.23
N VAL A 24 7.33 -15.20 -6.39
CA VAL A 24 7.73 -15.17 -4.98
C VAL A 24 9.25 -15.05 -4.87
N TYR A 25 9.69 -14.17 -3.99
CA TYR A 25 11.11 -13.95 -3.70
C TYR A 25 11.28 -13.74 -2.20
N LEU A 26 12.53 -13.82 -1.73
CA LEU A 26 12.86 -13.48 -0.34
C LEU A 26 13.27 -12.02 -0.26
N ASP A 27 12.68 -11.28 0.67
CA ASP A 27 13.04 -9.87 0.89
C ASP A 27 14.41 -9.73 1.57
N ALA A 28 14.80 -8.50 1.90
CA ALA A 28 16.12 -8.22 2.49
C ALA A 28 16.38 -8.95 3.81
N VAL A 29 15.32 -9.32 4.54
CA VAL A 29 15.43 -10.06 5.81
C VAL A 29 15.05 -11.54 5.66
N GLY A 30 14.86 -12.01 4.44
CA GLY A 30 14.63 -13.42 4.15
C GLY A 30 13.17 -13.87 4.23
N LEU A 31 12.21 -12.95 4.17
CA LEU A 31 10.79 -13.29 4.22
C LEU A 31 10.19 -13.45 2.82
N PRO A 32 9.36 -14.49 2.61
CA PRO A 32 8.69 -14.68 1.31
C PRO A 32 7.77 -13.52 0.98
N THR A 33 7.93 -12.98 -0.22
CA THR A 33 7.31 -11.74 -0.67
C THR A 33 6.92 -11.87 -2.14
N VAL A 34 5.91 -11.14 -2.59
CA VAL A 34 5.50 -11.10 -4.00
C VAL A 34 4.87 -9.74 -4.33
N GLY A 35 4.82 -9.40 -5.61
CA GLY A 35 4.18 -8.17 -6.08
C GLY A 35 4.94 -6.93 -5.69
N VAL A 36 4.31 -6.02 -4.98
CA VAL A 36 4.91 -4.78 -4.48
C VAL A 36 5.09 -4.89 -2.98
N GLY A 37 6.01 -5.77 -2.58
CA GLY A 37 6.35 -5.94 -1.17
C GLY A 37 5.28 -6.63 -0.31
N HIS A 38 4.38 -7.41 -0.91
CA HIS A 38 3.39 -8.16 -0.14
C HIS A 38 4.06 -9.32 0.59
N LEU A 39 4.11 -9.25 1.92
CA LEU A 39 4.62 -10.35 2.74
C LEU A 39 3.57 -11.47 2.79
N LEU A 40 3.98 -12.66 2.36
CA LEU A 40 3.08 -13.81 2.32
C LEU A 40 2.84 -14.35 3.72
N THR A 41 1.57 -14.60 4.05
CA THR A 41 1.20 -15.26 5.29
C THR A 41 1.50 -16.75 5.20
N LYS A 42 1.49 -17.44 6.35
CA LYS A 42 1.67 -18.90 6.37
C LYS A 42 0.60 -19.62 5.57
N ASP A 43 -0.66 -19.14 5.66
CA ASP A 43 -1.78 -19.72 4.94
C ASP A 43 -1.64 -19.51 3.43
N GLU A 44 -1.19 -18.33 3.00
CA GLU A 44 -0.94 -18.05 1.60
C GLU A 44 0.16 -18.95 1.05
N LEU A 45 1.24 -19.12 1.79
CA LEU A 45 2.34 -20.00 1.38
C LEU A 45 1.88 -21.47 1.30
N SER A 46 1.15 -21.96 2.28
CA SER A 46 0.76 -23.36 2.32
C SER A 46 -0.32 -23.67 1.27
N SER A 47 -1.24 -22.75 1.01
CA SER A 47 -2.29 -22.92 -0.01
C SER A 47 -1.80 -22.63 -1.42
N GLY A 48 -0.73 -21.86 -1.57
CA GLY A 48 -0.22 -21.41 -2.88
C GLY A 48 -1.08 -20.32 -3.51
N ARG A 49 -1.90 -19.62 -2.73
CA ARG A 49 -2.82 -18.62 -3.28
C ARG A 49 -3.11 -17.50 -2.29
N ILE A 50 -3.44 -16.34 -2.86
CA ILE A 50 -3.92 -15.17 -2.12
C ILE A 50 -5.38 -14.96 -2.51
N ILE A 51 -6.24 -14.69 -1.53
CA ILE A 51 -7.63 -14.33 -1.78
C ILE A 51 -7.73 -12.81 -1.72
N ALA A 52 -8.03 -12.20 -2.87
CA ALA A 52 -8.16 -10.76 -2.97
C ALA A 52 -9.46 -10.29 -2.29
N ALA A 53 -9.51 -9.00 -1.94
CA ALA A 53 -10.68 -8.42 -1.27
C ALA A 53 -11.97 -8.57 -2.09
N ASN A 54 -11.85 -8.60 -3.43
CA ASN A 54 -13.01 -8.80 -4.32
C ASN A 54 -13.43 -10.27 -4.46
N GLY A 55 -12.78 -11.21 -3.73
CA GLY A 55 -13.04 -12.64 -3.81
C GLY A 55 -12.24 -13.37 -4.88
N GLY A 56 -11.47 -12.66 -5.69
CA GLY A 56 -10.61 -13.26 -6.70
C GLY A 56 -9.47 -14.06 -6.07
N ILE A 57 -9.00 -15.09 -6.79
CA ILE A 57 -7.92 -15.95 -6.31
C ILE A 57 -6.68 -15.69 -7.15
N ILE A 58 -5.56 -15.41 -6.49
CA ILE A 58 -4.25 -15.21 -7.11
C ILE A 58 -3.40 -16.45 -6.81
N ASP A 59 -3.02 -17.18 -7.86
CA ASP A 59 -2.13 -18.35 -7.72
C ASP A 59 -0.68 -17.88 -7.70
N ILE A 60 -0.03 -17.97 -6.54
CA ILE A 60 1.35 -17.50 -6.37
C ILE A 60 2.40 -18.51 -6.85
N ARG A 61 1.98 -19.69 -7.31
CA ARG A 61 2.89 -20.69 -7.89
C ARG A 61 3.21 -20.39 -9.36
N LYS A 62 2.52 -19.42 -9.95
CA LYS A 62 2.72 -18.95 -11.32
C LYS A 62 3.09 -17.47 -11.27
N PRO A 63 3.74 -16.93 -12.32
CA PRO A 63 3.95 -15.49 -12.38
C PRO A 63 2.61 -14.74 -12.33
N LEU A 64 2.54 -13.70 -11.49
CA LEU A 64 1.35 -12.88 -11.35
C LEU A 64 1.21 -11.97 -12.57
N SER A 65 -0.01 -11.79 -13.04
CA SER A 65 -0.30 -10.78 -14.07
C SER A 65 -0.18 -9.37 -13.48
N TYR A 66 -0.07 -8.36 -14.36
CA TYR A 66 -0.11 -6.97 -13.93
C TYR A 66 -1.38 -6.67 -13.12
N GLY A 67 -2.53 -7.18 -13.59
CA GLY A 67 -3.80 -7.00 -12.89
C GLY A 67 -3.81 -7.60 -11.49
N ASP A 68 -3.21 -8.77 -11.33
CA ASP A 68 -3.09 -9.42 -10.02
C ASP A 68 -2.21 -8.59 -9.08
N ILE A 69 -1.09 -8.10 -9.56
CA ILE A 69 -0.17 -7.26 -8.76
C ILE A 69 -0.85 -5.96 -8.37
N TYR A 70 -1.57 -5.33 -9.30
CA TYR A 70 -2.33 -4.11 -9.06
C TYR A 70 -3.40 -4.32 -7.99
N ALA A 71 -4.20 -5.38 -8.13
CA ALA A 71 -5.27 -5.69 -7.18
C ALA A 71 -4.71 -5.99 -5.79
N LEU A 72 -3.62 -6.74 -5.71
CA LEU A 72 -2.96 -7.05 -4.44
C LEU A 72 -2.45 -5.80 -3.77
N LEU A 73 -1.82 -4.89 -4.51
CA LEU A 73 -1.35 -3.63 -3.96
C LEU A 73 -2.51 -2.77 -3.47
N MET A 74 -3.61 -2.69 -4.22
CA MET A 74 -4.79 -1.95 -3.77
C MET A 74 -5.29 -2.47 -2.43
N ASP A 75 -5.34 -3.79 -2.25
CA ASP A 75 -5.75 -4.39 -0.98
C ASP A 75 -4.76 -4.01 0.14
N ASP A 76 -3.47 -4.10 -0.14
CA ASP A 76 -2.42 -3.81 0.84
C ASP A 76 -2.38 -2.32 1.21
N LEU A 77 -2.79 -1.42 0.32
CA LEU A 77 -2.81 0.02 0.61
C LEU A 77 -3.93 0.42 1.58
N ALA A 78 -4.92 -0.42 1.81
CA ALA A 78 -6.08 -0.07 2.64
C ALA A 78 -5.69 0.37 4.06
N GLU A 79 -4.72 -0.30 4.69
CA GLU A 79 -4.25 0.09 6.02
C GLU A 79 -3.56 1.45 6.03
N TYR A 80 -2.85 1.79 4.96
CA TYR A 80 -2.16 3.08 4.82
C TYR A 80 -3.15 4.20 4.51
N GLU A 81 -4.15 3.91 3.68
CA GLU A 81 -5.27 4.84 3.44
C GLU A 81 -5.98 5.16 4.76
N TYR A 82 -6.26 4.13 5.56
CA TYR A 82 -6.89 4.31 6.87
C TYR A 82 -6.01 5.17 7.78
N ALA A 83 -4.71 4.94 7.80
CA ALA A 83 -3.79 5.71 8.64
C ALA A 83 -3.81 7.19 8.28
N ILE A 84 -3.81 7.53 6.98
CA ILE A 84 -3.87 8.93 6.54
C ILE A 84 -5.23 9.53 6.86
N ASN A 85 -6.32 8.81 6.57
CA ASN A 85 -7.68 9.31 6.80
C ASN A 85 -7.96 9.58 8.29
N THR A 86 -7.35 8.80 9.20
CA THR A 86 -7.58 8.97 10.64
C THR A 86 -6.63 9.97 11.29
N ASN A 87 -5.42 10.15 10.77
CA ASN A 87 -4.40 10.98 11.41
C ASN A 87 -4.30 12.39 10.83
N ILE A 88 -4.67 12.61 9.57
CA ILE A 88 -4.62 13.91 8.93
C ILE A 88 -6.02 14.52 8.94
N THR A 89 -6.18 15.64 9.63
CA THR A 89 -7.47 16.30 9.84
C THR A 89 -7.78 17.35 8.79
N GLN A 90 -6.78 17.77 8.01
CA GLN A 90 -6.96 18.76 6.96
C GLN A 90 -7.53 18.14 5.70
N THR A 91 -8.28 18.93 4.93
CA THR A 91 -8.77 18.49 3.62
C THR A 91 -7.61 18.36 2.66
N LEU A 92 -7.51 17.21 1.99
CA LEU A 92 -6.46 16.89 1.04
C LEU A 92 -7.04 16.78 -0.37
N ASN A 93 -6.33 17.31 -1.37
CA ASN A 93 -6.66 16.97 -2.74
C ASN A 93 -6.14 15.56 -3.07
N GLN A 94 -6.54 15.03 -4.23
CA GLN A 94 -6.20 13.65 -4.59
C GLN A 94 -4.68 13.43 -4.68
N HIS A 95 -3.93 14.37 -5.24
CA HIS A 95 -2.48 14.24 -5.36
C HIS A 95 -1.79 14.25 -4.00
N GLN A 96 -2.25 15.10 -3.09
CA GLN A 96 -1.73 15.14 -1.73
C GLN A 96 -2.01 13.84 -1.00
N PHE A 97 -3.21 13.31 -1.15
CA PHE A 97 -3.59 12.05 -0.53
C PHE A 97 -2.73 10.90 -1.07
N ASP A 98 -2.60 10.79 -2.38
CA ASP A 98 -1.77 9.75 -3.02
C ASP A 98 -0.32 9.80 -2.53
N ALA A 99 0.24 11.01 -2.46
CA ALA A 99 1.62 11.21 -2.00
C ALA A 99 1.79 10.79 -0.54
N LEU A 100 0.81 11.12 0.31
CA LEU A 100 0.86 10.75 1.72
C LEU A 100 0.72 9.25 1.93
N VAL A 101 -0.12 8.57 1.15
CA VAL A 101 -0.24 7.12 1.23
C VAL A 101 1.07 6.45 0.77
N SER A 102 1.68 6.95 -0.30
CA SER A 102 3.00 6.47 -0.73
C SER A 102 4.05 6.62 0.36
N TRP A 103 4.08 7.76 1.03
CA TRP A 103 4.96 8.00 2.16
C TRP A 103 4.67 7.03 3.31
N ALA A 104 3.39 6.84 3.67
CA ALA A 104 2.98 5.92 4.73
C ALA A 104 3.38 4.48 4.42
N PHE A 105 3.30 4.09 3.14
CA PHE A 105 3.72 2.78 2.68
C PHE A 105 5.21 2.53 2.97
N ASN A 106 6.03 3.58 2.91
CA ASN A 106 7.46 3.48 3.19
C ASN A 106 7.78 3.50 4.69
N VAL A 107 7.12 4.37 5.47
CA VAL A 107 7.47 4.53 6.90
C VAL A 107 6.67 3.63 7.82
N GLY A 108 5.60 3.04 7.33
CA GLY A 108 4.70 2.21 8.13
C GLY A 108 3.51 2.99 8.68
N ALA A 109 2.35 2.33 8.75
CA ALA A 109 1.10 2.97 9.20
C ALA A 109 1.21 3.54 10.63
N GLY A 110 1.89 2.81 11.52
CA GLY A 110 2.05 3.25 12.91
C GLY A 110 2.92 4.50 13.08
N ALA A 111 3.86 4.72 12.15
CA ALA A 111 4.74 5.90 12.20
C ALA A 111 4.01 7.19 11.82
N VAL A 112 2.92 7.10 11.08
CA VAL A 112 2.14 8.27 10.63
C VAL A 112 1.64 9.08 11.82
N ALA A 113 1.10 8.42 12.84
CA ALA A 113 0.53 9.08 14.01
C ALA A 113 1.56 9.87 14.82
N ARG A 114 2.84 9.46 14.76
CA ARG A 114 3.92 10.08 15.53
C ARG A 114 4.77 11.05 14.71
N SER A 115 4.41 11.26 13.45
CA SER A 115 5.27 12.00 12.53
C SER A 115 5.19 13.51 12.74
N THR A 116 6.30 14.20 12.48
CA THR A 116 6.34 15.66 12.39
C THR A 116 5.48 16.13 11.22
N LEU A 117 5.48 15.39 10.12
CA LEU A 117 4.67 15.72 8.95
C LEU A 117 3.19 15.79 9.30
N ARG A 118 2.67 14.82 10.07
CA ARG A 118 1.29 14.83 10.54
C ARG A 118 0.98 16.12 11.33
N LYS A 119 1.87 16.50 12.25
CA LYS A 119 1.69 17.70 13.07
C LYS A 119 1.63 18.96 12.22
N LEU A 120 2.54 19.08 11.26
CA LEU A 120 2.61 20.25 10.38
C LEU A 120 1.39 20.35 9.48
N LEU A 121 0.95 19.24 8.89
CA LEU A 121 -0.24 19.23 8.03
C LEU A 121 -1.50 19.58 8.81
N ASN A 122 -1.67 19.02 10.00
CA ASN A 122 -2.85 19.28 10.83
C ASN A 122 -2.88 20.73 11.35
N ALA A 123 -1.73 21.39 11.41
CA ALA A 123 -1.64 22.82 11.71
C ALA A 123 -1.85 23.71 10.46
N GLY A 124 -2.11 23.10 9.28
CA GLY A 124 -2.33 23.83 8.03
C GLY A 124 -1.06 24.21 7.27
N ASN A 125 0.09 23.66 7.67
CA ASN A 125 1.38 23.98 7.04
C ASN A 125 1.71 22.94 5.96
N PHE A 126 1.38 23.28 4.71
CA PHE A 126 1.61 22.41 3.56
C PHE A 126 2.94 22.66 2.85
N GLU A 127 3.73 23.59 3.31
CA GLU A 127 5.03 23.94 2.72
C GLU A 127 6.20 23.21 3.39
N ALA A 128 5.94 22.59 4.51
CA ALA A 128 7.00 21.94 5.30
C ALA A 128 7.45 20.60 4.70
#